data_c039563b6280f03dd38a70b3b8eb6425
#
_entry.id   c039563b6280f03dd38a70b3b8eb6425
#
_cell.length_a   1.000
_cell.length_b   1.000
_cell.length_c   1.000
_cell.angle_alpha   90.00
_cell.angle_beta   90.00
_cell.angle_gamma   90.00
#
_symmetry.space_group_name_H-M   'P 1'
#
loop_
_entity.id
_entity.type
_entity.pdbx_description
1 polymer ?
#
loop_
_entity_poly.entity_id
_entity_poly.type
_entity_poly.pdbx_seq_one_letter_code
_entity_poly.pdbx_strand_id
1 'polypeptide(L)'
;MSLRVSFELDDNDLKHFRLIMHEARKAAARMAPEDIVAAASDLLKQIDDGGTPGFIVERLHRLKLMMRMISDLDWRLPHDDASRILNALAYFAEPDDLIPDHIPGLGFLDDAIMVELVVRELKHEIEAYQDFCDYRDRERSKRGDKTAVSREGWLDSRRQELQNRMKRRRKRSQSRNQGSSHLRLLD
;
A
#
# COMPACT_ATOMS: atom_id res chain seq x y z
N MET A 1 31.30 -4.24 18.69
CA MET A 1 31.04 -2.80 18.43
C MET A 1 29.98 -2.71 17.35
N SER A 2 28.92 -1.92 17.53
CA SER A 2 27.95 -1.64 16.48
C SER A 2 28.18 -0.23 15.96
N LEU A 3 28.18 -0.06 14.63
CA LEU A 3 28.23 1.24 13.97
C LEU A 3 26.81 1.59 13.52
N ARG A 4 26.35 2.78 13.86
CA ARG A 4 25.08 3.33 13.34
C ARG A 4 25.40 4.35 12.25
N VAL A 5 24.84 4.13 11.06
CA VAL A 5 24.92 5.07 9.94
C VAL A 5 23.52 5.60 9.67
N SER A 6 23.40 6.89 9.49
CA SER A 6 22.14 7.54 9.01
C SER A 6 22.49 8.50 7.90
N PHE A 7 21.64 8.55 6.88
CA PHE A 7 21.73 9.47 5.77
C PHE A 7 20.33 10.00 5.43
N GLU A 8 20.29 11.18 4.84
CA GLU A 8 19.06 11.79 4.36
C GLU A 8 19.15 11.87 2.84
N LEU A 9 18.08 11.50 2.16
CA LEU A 9 17.96 11.66 0.71
C LEU A 9 17.28 13.01 0.44
N ASP A 10 17.96 13.87 -0.29
CA ASP A 10 17.39 15.14 -0.71
C ASP A 10 16.51 15.01 -1.96
N ASP A 11 15.94 16.11 -2.41
CA ASP A 11 15.07 16.12 -3.60
C ASP A 11 15.81 15.73 -4.89
N ASN A 12 17.12 15.89 -4.97
CA ASN A 12 17.90 15.51 -6.15
C ASN A 12 18.17 14.01 -6.13
N ASP A 13 18.48 13.43 -4.97
CA ASP A 13 18.60 11.99 -4.80
C ASP A 13 17.28 11.31 -5.17
N LEU A 14 16.16 11.81 -4.64
CA LEU A 14 14.84 11.27 -4.95
C LEU A 14 14.45 11.42 -6.44
N LYS A 15 14.91 12.47 -7.12
CA LYS A 15 14.74 12.60 -8.58
C LYS A 15 15.50 11.51 -9.33
N HIS A 16 16.71 11.18 -8.89
CA HIS A 16 17.51 10.13 -9.51
C HIS A 16 16.81 8.78 -9.42
N PHE A 17 16.34 8.39 -8.24
CA PHE A 17 15.55 7.16 -8.06
C PHE A 17 14.26 7.14 -8.89
N ARG A 18 13.53 8.26 -9.00
CA ARG A 18 12.35 8.36 -9.86
C ARG A 18 12.68 8.21 -11.35
N LEU A 19 13.85 8.67 -11.79
CA LEU A 19 14.30 8.48 -13.16
C LEU A 19 14.55 7.00 -13.44
N ILE A 20 15.23 6.29 -12.55
CA ILE A 20 15.46 4.85 -12.65
C ILE A 20 14.15 4.09 -12.70
N MET A 21 13.20 4.38 -11.79
CA MET A 21 11.86 3.81 -11.85
C MET A 21 11.17 4.05 -13.19
N HIS A 22 11.35 5.23 -13.77
CA HIS A 22 10.74 5.55 -15.06
C HIS A 22 11.33 4.71 -16.20
N GLU A 23 12.64 4.51 -16.22
CA GLU A 23 13.30 3.64 -17.22
C GLU A 23 12.91 2.17 -17.03
N ALA A 24 12.86 1.67 -15.78
CA ALA A 24 12.38 0.33 -15.48
C ALA A 24 10.93 0.11 -15.96
N ARG A 25 10.05 1.07 -15.77
CA ARG A 25 8.68 1.04 -16.31
C ARG A 25 8.63 0.93 -17.82
N LYS A 26 9.53 1.61 -18.53
CA LYS A 26 9.62 1.51 -19.99
C LYS A 26 10.12 0.14 -20.44
N ALA A 27 11.12 -0.41 -19.76
CA ALA A 27 11.64 -1.74 -20.03
C ALA A 27 10.56 -2.81 -19.77
N ALA A 28 9.89 -2.75 -18.64
CA ALA A 28 8.84 -3.67 -18.25
C ALA A 28 7.54 -3.56 -19.07
N ALA A 29 7.34 -2.49 -19.84
CA ALA A 29 6.16 -2.36 -20.72
C ALA A 29 6.03 -3.52 -21.76
N ARG A 30 7.09 -4.30 -21.96
CA ARG A 30 7.12 -5.47 -22.84
C ARG A 30 7.05 -6.80 -22.09
N MET A 31 7.08 -6.77 -20.76
CA MET A 31 7.02 -7.96 -19.91
C MET A 31 5.56 -8.36 -19.65
N ALA A 32 5.32 -9.66 -19.48
CA ALA A 32 4.03 -10.09 -19.00
C ALA A 32 3.85 -9.73 -17.52
N PRO A 33 2.63 -9.38 -17.08
CA PRO A 33 2.36 -9.06 -15.67
C PRO A 33 2.82 -10.15 -14.70
N GLU A 34 2.71 -11.41 -15.12
CA GLU A 34 3.11 -12.57 -14.35
C GLU A 34 4.63 -12.60 -14.10
N ASP A 35 5.43 -12.19 -15.08
CA ASP A 35 6.89 -12.15 -14.98
C ASP A 35 7.33 -11.05 -13.98
N ILE A 36 6.68 -9.90 -14.00
CA ILE A 36 6.92 -8.81 -13.03
C ILE A 36 6.61 -9.28 -11.60
N VAL A 37 5.47 -9.94 -11.41
CA VAL A 37 5.07 -10.47 -10.09
C VAL A 37 6.02 -11.59 -9.65
N ALA A 38 6.47 -12.45 -10.57
CA ALA A 38 7.44 -13.51 -10.27
C ALA A 38 8.77 -12.93 -9.81
N ALA A 39 9.31 -11.94 -10.50
CA ALA A 39 10.56 -11.25 -10.12
C ALA A 39 10.47 -10.62 -8.73
N ALA A 40 9.41 -9.88 -8.43
CA ALA A 40 9.18 -9.32 -7.09
C ALA A 40 9.04 -10.42 -6.01
N SER A 41 8.50 -11.59 -6.37
CA SER A 41 8.42 -12.75 -5.46
C SER A 41 9.78 -13.38 -5.19
N ASP A 42 10.63 -13.45 -6.21
CA ASP A 42 11.97 -14.04 -6.09
C ASP A 42 12.89 -13.15 -5.26
N LEU A 43 12.81 -11.82 -5.43
CA LEU A 43 13.46 -10.86 -4.53
C LEU A 43 13.07 -11.10 -3.07
N LEU A 44 11.79 -11.27 -2.78
CA LEU A 44 11.32 -11.53 -1.41
C LEU A 44 11.84 -12.84 -0.82
N LYS A 45 12.06 -13.88 -1.62
CA LYS A 45 12.66 -15.15 -1.16
C LYS A 45 14.14 -14.97 -0.79
N GLN A 46 14.89 -14.24 -1.60
CA GLN A 46 16.33 -13.97 -1.34
C GLN A 46 16.53 -13.24 0.00
N ILE A 47 15.61 -12.34 0.35
CA ILE A 47 15.68 -11.57 1.58
C ILE A 47 15.43 -12.41 2.83
N ASP A 48 14.46 -13.32 2.77
CA ASP A 48 14.11 -14.17 3.92
C ASP A 48 15.26 -15.13 4.29
N ASP A 49 16.20 -15.42 3.37
CA ASP A 49 17.29 -16.39 3.56
C ASP A 49 18.61 -15.77 4.10
N GLY A 50 18.77 -14.45 4.21
CA GLY A 50 20.10 -13.89 4.11
C GLY A 50 20.59 -12.88 5.16
N GLY A 51 20.04 -12.74 6.34
CA GLY A 51 20.57 -11.82 7.37
C GLY A 51 20.44 -10.33 7.02
N THR A 52 19.49 -10.01 6.18
CA THR A 52 19.14 -8.64 5.76
C THR A 52 18.71 -7.79 6.96
N PRO A 53 19.16 -6.53 7.07
CA PRO A 53 18.76 -5.64 8.15
C PRO A 53 17.24 -5.48 8.27
N GLY A 54 16.70 -5.54 9.50
CA GLY A 54 15.26 -5.57 9.75
C GLY A 54 14.49 -4.38 9.16
N PHE A 55 15.10 -3.20 9.04
CA PHE A 55 14.47 -2.03 8.43
C PHE A 55 14.26 -2.19 6.91
N ILE A 56 15.15 -2.94 6.23
CA ILE A 56 14.99 -3.31 4.81
C ILE A 56 13.87 -4.34 4.68
N VAL A 57 13.93 -5.40 5.49
CA VAL A 57 12.91 -6.47 5.52
C VAL A 57 11.50 -5.90 5.71
N GLU A 58 11.33 -4.96 6.65
CA GLU A 58 10.04 -4.31 6.90
C GLU A 58 9.48 -3.60 5.65
N ARG A 59 10.35 -2.90 4.92
CA ARG A 59 9.94 -2.20 3.70
C ARG A 59 9.60 -3.15 2.57
N LEU A 60 10.45 -4.15 2.37
CA LEU A 60 10.25 -5.14 1.31
C LEU A 60 9.02 -6.02 1.56
N HIS A 61 8.62 -6.25 2.82
CA HIS A 61 7.33 -6.91 3.12
C HIS A 61 6.11 -6.16 2.56
N ARG A 62 6.22 -4.87 2.27
CA ARG A 62 5.15 -4.12 1.60
C ARG A 62 4.95 -4.54 0.14
N LEU A 63 5.96 -5.12 -0.51
CA LEU A 63 5.79 -5.77 -1.82
C LEU A 63 4.78 -6.92 -1.74
N LYS A 64 4.84 -7.75 -0.68
CA LYS A 64 3.87 -8.84 -0.46
C LYS A 64 2.43 -8.32 -0.45
N LEU A 65 2.21 -7.16 0.14
CA LEU A 65 0.88 -6.54 0.17
C LEU A 65 0.44 -6.10 -1.22
N MET A 66 1.32 -5.45 -1.99
CA MET A 66 1.01 -5.02 -3.36
C MET A 66 0.76 -6.20 -4.30
N MET A 67 1.53 -7.28 -4.17
CA MET A 67 1.30 -8.51 -4.94
C MET A 67 -0.04 -9.16 -4.59
N ARG A 68 -0.40 -9.22 -3.30
CA ARG A 68 -1.74 -9.69 -2.87
C ARG A 68 -2.84 -8.84 -3.44
N MET A 69 -2.66 -7.52 -3.45
CA MET A 69 -3.62 -6.56 -3.97
C MET A 69 -3.95 -6.81 -5.45
N ILE A 70 -2.94 -7.18 -6.26
CA ILE A 70 -3.12 -7.52 -7.68
C ILE A 70 -3.84 -8.85 -7.85
N SER A 71 -3.49 -9.86 -7.04
CA SER A 71 -3.98 -11.23 -7.20
C SER A 71 -5.30 -11.51 -6.46
N ASP A 72 -5.80 -10.57 -5.66
CA ASP A 72 -7.00 -10.75 -4.84
C ASP A 72 -8.29 -10.65 -5.69
N LEU A 73 -8.91 -11.80 -5.96
CA LEU A 73 -10.13 -11.90 -6.76
C LEU A 73 -11.37 -11.28 -6.10
N ASP A 74 -11.37 -11.15 -4.77
CA ASP A 74 -12.44 -10.48 -4.04
C ASP A 74 -12.31 -8.95 -4.15
N TRP A 75 -11.06 -8.45 -4.22
CA TRP A 75 -10.76 -7.04 -4.39
C TRP A 75 -11.00 -6.52 -5.80
N ARG A 76 -10.69 -7.34 -6.82
CA ARG A 76 -10.86 -7.03 -8.25
C ARG A 76 -10.39 -5.64 -8.60
N LEU A 77 -9.10 -5.46 -8.56
CA LEU A 77 -8.48 -4.17 -8.88
C LEU A 77 -8.88 -3.72 -10.29
N PRO A 78 -9.32 -2.45 -10.49
CA PRO A 78 -9.53 -1.91 -11.82
C PRO A 78 -8.24 -2.00 -12.65
N HIS A 79 -8.37 -2.14 -13.97
CA HIS A 79 -7.23 -2.32 -14.87
C HIS A 79 -6.21 -1.18 -14.74
N ASP A 80 -6.65 0.06 -14.63
CA ASP A 80 -5.77 1.22 -14.51
C ASP A 80 -4.97 1.20 -13.20
N ASP A 81 -5.62 0.83 -12.08
CA ASP A 81 -4.95 0.70 -10.79
C ASP A 81 -3.99 -0.49 -10.78
N ALA A 82 -4.37 -1.63 -11.40
CA ALA A 82 -3.49 -2.78 -11.55
C ALA A 82 -2.25 -2.41 -12.39
N SER A 83 -2.44 -1.68 -13.48
CA SER A 83 -1.34 -1.20 -14.32
C SER A 83 -0.40 -0.26 -13.57
N ARG A 84 -0.93 0.62 -12.70
CA ARG A 84 -0.11 1.50 -11.85
C ARG A 84 0.77 0.68 -10.89
N ILE A 85 0.21 -0.33 -10.25
CA ILE A 85 0.96 -1.20 -9.33
C ILE A 85 2.00 -2.02 -10.08
N LEU A 86 1.64 -2.64 -11.21
CA LEU A 86 2.60 -3.38 -12.03
C LEU A 86 3.74 -2.50 -12.52
N ASN A 87 3.44 -1.29 -12.97
CA ASN A 87 4.46 -0.31 -13.35
C ASN A 87 5.38 0.07 -12.17
N ALA A 88 4.84 0.09 -10.96
CA ALA A 88 5.63 0.35 -9.77
C ALA A 88 6.50 -0.86 -9.38
N LEU A 89 6.01 -2.08 -9.59
CA LEU A 89 6.78 -3.31 -9.37
C LEU A 89 7.81 -3.60 -10.47
N ALA A 90 7.74 -2.91 -11.60
CA ALA A 90 8.60 -3.13 -12.75
C ALA A 90 10.10 -2.98 -12.44
N TYR A 91 10.46 -2.12 -11.49
CA TYR A 91 11.84 -1.95 -11.04
C TYR A 91 12.44 -3.28 -10.55
N PHE A 92 11.67 -4.05 -9.81
CA PHE A 92 12.14 -5.32 -9.23
C PHE A 92 12.28 -6.46 -10.24
N ALA A 93 11.95 -6.23 -11.49
CA ALA A 93 12.15 -7.16 -12.61
C ALA A 93 13.38 -6.81 -13.46
N GLU A 94 14.03 -5.68 -13.21
CA GLU A 94 15.27 -5.30 -13.88
C GLU A 94 16.45 -6.08 -13.28
N PRO A 95 17.37 -6.57 -14.11
CA PRO A 95 18.51 -7.34 -13.64
C PRO A 95 19.68 -6.48 -13.10
N ASP A 96 19.64 -5.18 -13.33
CA ASP A 96 20.73 -4.27 -13.00
C ASP A 96 20.42 -3.52 -11.69
N ASP A 97 20.88 -4.04 -10.56
CA ASP A 97 20.77 -3.42 -9.26
C ASP A 97 21.74 -2.24 -9.11
N LEU A 98 21.31 -1.18 -8.45
CA LEU A 98 22.18 -0.06 -8.08
C LEU A 98 23.21 -0.46 -7.03
N ILE A 99 22.81 -1.32 -6.10
CA ILE A 99 23.65 -1.90 -5.05
C ILE A 99 23.55 -3.41 -5.17
N PRO A 100 24.63 -4.13 -5.53
CA PRO A 100 24.55 -5.58 -5.66
C PRO A 100 24.10 -6.28 -4.38
N ASP A 101 23.13 -7.17 -4.47
CA ASP A 101 22.49 -7.88 -3.35
C ASP A 101 23.44 -8.62 -2.42
N HIS A 102 24.58 -9.08 -2.96
CA HIS A 102 25.58 -9.82 -2.20
C HIS A 102 26.43 -8.96 -1.23
N ILE A 103 26.24 -7.63 -1.22
CA ILE A 103 26.97 -6.74 -0.30
C ILE A 103 26.36 -6.83 1.09
N PRO A 104 27.09 -7.35 2.10
CA PRO A 104 26.55 -7.54 3.45
C PRO A 104 26.07 -6.23 4.07
N GLY A 105 24.81 -6.19 4.50
CA GLY A 105 24.19 -5.07 5.21
C GLY A 105 23.78 -3.88 4.33
N LEU A 106 24.17 -3.85 3.05
CA LEU A 106 23.80 -2.81 2.09
C LEU A 106 23.02 -3.34 0.89
N GLY A 107 23.15 -4.61 0.57
CA GLY A 107 22.33 -5.27 -0.43
C GLY A 107 20.84 -5.04 -0.14
N PHE A 108 20.04 -4.88 -1.16
CA PHE A 108 18.61 -4.53 -1.10
C PHE A 108 18.29 -3.14 -0.52
N LEU A 109 19.28 -2.26 -0.30
CA LEU A 109 18.99 -0.91 0.22
C LEU A 109 18.30 -0.03 -0.83
N ASP A 110 18.71 -0.12 -2.07
CA ASP A 110 18.07 0.55 -3.20
C ASP A 110 16.66 0.03 -3.43
N ASP A 111 16.46 -1.28 -3.35
CA ASP A 111 15.12 -1.89 -3.37
C ASP A 111 14.23 -1.33 -2.26
N ALA A 112 14.75 -1.24 -1.04
CA ALA A 112 14.01 -0.69 0.08
C ALA A 112 13.63 0.79 -0.12
N ILE A 113 14.50 1.58 -0.74
CA ILE A 113 14.22 2.98 -1.13
C ILE A 113 13.13 3.02 -2.21
N MET A 114 13.26 2.17 -3.23
CA MET A 114 12.27 2.06 -4.31
C MET A 114 10.90 1.64 -3.79
N VAL A 115 10.84 0.63 -2.90
CA VAL A 115 9.59 0.24 -2.22
C VAL A 115 8.97 1.42 -1.48
N GLU A 116 9.75 2.18 -0.73
CA GLU A 116 9.24 3.34 0.01
C GLU A 116 8.65 4.40 -0.93
N LEU A 117 9.30 4.67 -2.07
CA LEU A 117 8.77 5.59 -3.08
C LEU A 117 7.45 5.10 -3.69
N VAL A 118 7.39 3.81 -4.04
CA VAL A 118 6.18 3.16 -4.55
C VAL A 118 5.04 3.19 -3.54
N VAL A 119 5.33 2.87 -2.29
CA VAL A 119 4.33 2.91 -1.20
C VAL A 119 3.78 4.32 -1.00
N ARG A 120 4.60 5.35 -1.14
CA ARG A 120 4.15 6.74 -1.07
C ARG A 120 3.26 7.11 -2.26
N GLU A 121 3.61 6.65 -3.45
CA GLU A 121 2.82 6.87 -4.68
C GLU A 121 1.45 6.17 -4.60
N LEU A 122 1.41 4.93 -4.09
CA LEU A 122 0.21 4.09 -4.02
C LEU A 122 -0.46 4.10 -2.63
N LYS A 123 -0.17 5.10 -1.81
CA LYS A 123 -0.61 5.14 -0.41
C LYS A 123 -2.12 4.93 -0.26
N HIS A 124 -2.91 5.61 -1.07
CA HIS A 124 -4.38 5.57 -0.95
C HIS A 124 -4.97 4.23 -1.41
N GLU A 125 -4.38 3.62 -2.43
CA GLU A 125 -4.76 2.30 -2.92
C GLU A 125 -4.44 1.23 -1.87
N ILE A 126 -3.28 1.32 -1.23
CA ILE A 126 -2.84 0.41 -0.17
C ILE A 126 -3.74 0.55 1.07
N GLU A 127 -4.03 1.75 1.52
CA GLU A 127 -4.92 2.02 2.64
C GLU A 127 -6.34 1.50 2.38
N ALA A 128 -6.86 1.70 1.16
CA ALA A 128 -8.18 1.20 0.77
C ALA A 128 -8.22 -0.34 0.75
N TYR A 129 -7.17 -0.99 0.26
CA TYR A 129 -7.08 -2.45 0.27
C TYR A 129 -6.98 -3.02 1.68
N GLN A 130 -6.19 -2.42 2.55
CA GLN A 130 -6.09 -2.84 3.96
C GLN A 130 -7.44 -2.72 4.66
N ASP A 131 -8.16 -1.62 4.47
CA ASP A 131 -9.51 -1.45 5.01
C ASP A 131 -10.51 -2.48 4.46
N PHE A 132 -10.37 -2.86 3.19
CA PHE A 132 -11.15 -3.96 2.61
C PHE A 132 -10.81 -5.31 3.25
N CYS A 133 -9.53 -5.61 3.46
CA CYS A 133 -9.12 -6.86 4.15
C CYS A 133 -9.71 -6.93 5.55
N ASP A 134 -9.62 -5.85 6.34
CA ASP A 134 -10.20 -5.77 7.68
C ASP A 134 -11.74 -5.94 7.65
N TYR A 135 -12.41 -5.40 6.64
CA TYR A 135 -13.83 -5.59 6.44
C TYR A 135 -14.14 -7.06 6.14
N ARG A 136 -13.40 -7.68 5.22
CA ARG A 136 -13.55 -9.07 4.83
C ARG A 136 -13.38 -10.01 6.02
N ASP A 137 -12.34 -9.80 6.82
CA ASP A 137 -12.05 -10.63 7.99
C ASP A 137 -13.14 -10.51 9.04
N ARG A 138 -13.68 -9.31 9.26
CA ARG A 138 -14.84 -9.08 10.14
C ARG A 138 -16.12 -9.76 9.66
N GLU A 139 -16.40 -9.71 8.36
CA GLU A 139 -17.59 -10.35 7.79
C GLU A 139 -17.46 -11.88 7.82
N ARG A 140 -16.29 -12.44 7.54
CA ARG A 140 -16.02 -13.88 7.64
C ARG A 140 -16.11 -14.37 9.08
N SER A 141 -15.58 -13.63 10.03
CA SER A 141 -15.70 -13.96 11.46
C SER A 141 -17.14 -13.97 11.97
N LYS A 142 -18.03 -13.12 11.44
CA LYS A 142 -19.44 -13.05 11.84
C LYS A 142 -20.31 -14.10 11.17
N ARG A 143 -20.04 -14.40 9.90
CA ARG A 143 -20.95 -15.17 9.04
C ARG A 143 -20.36 -16.52 8.59
N GLY A 144 -19.10 -16.80 8.94
CA GLY A 144 -18.34 -17.98 8.57
C GLY A 144 -17.37 -17.72 7.42
N ASP A 145 -16.28 -18.50 7.37
CA ASP A 145 -15.15 -18.32 6.45
C ASP A 145 -15.51 -18.38 4.96
N LYS A 146 -16.61 -19.06 4.60
CA LYS A 146 -17.10 -19.18 3.22
C LYS A 146 -17.93 -17.98 2.76
N THR A 147 -18.12 -16.95 3.58
CA THR A 147 -18.89 -15.77 3.20
C THR A 147 -18.19 -15.07 2.03
N ALA A 148 -18.93 -14.94 0.92
CA ALA A 148 -18.49 -14.15 -0.21
C ALA A 148 -18.46 -12.66 0.17
N VAL A 149 -17.31 -12.05 0.01
CA VAL A 149 -17.09 -10.62 0.26
C VAL A 149 -16.55 -10.02 -1.02
N SER A 150 -17.14 -8.93 -1.48
CA SER A 150 -16.71 -8.24 -2.68
C SER A 150 -16.33 -6.78 -2.39
N ARG A 151 -15.57 -6.19 -3.31
CA ARG A 151 -15.22 -4.77 -3.27
C ARG A 151 -16.47 -3.88 -3.30
N GLU A 152 -17.47 -4.23 -4.09
CA GLU A 152 -18.74 -3.51 -4.17
C GLU A 152 -19.49 -3.52 -2.83
N GLY A 153 -19.58 -4.69 -2.18
CA GLY A 153 -20.20 -4.82 -0.87
C GLY A 153 -19.46 -4.00 0.21
N TRP A 154 -18.14 -3.95 0.15
CA TRP A 154 -17.34 -3.09 1.01
C TRP A 154 -17.62 -1.60 0.74
N LEU A 155 -17.63 -1.16 -0.53
CA LEU A 155 -17.93 0.22 -0.90
C LEU A 155 -19.31 0.66 -0.41
N ASP A 156 -20.32 -0.18 -0.55
CA ASP A 156 -21.68 0.11 -0.07
C ASP A 156 -21.73 0.20 1.46
N SER A 157 -21.04 -0.67 2.16
CA SER A 157 -20.91 -0.61 3.62
C SER A 157 -20.25 0.72 4.05
N ARG A 158 -19.16 1.13 3.41
CA ARG A 158 -18.50 2.41 3.69
C ARG A 158 -19.38 3.62 3.40
N ARG A 159 -20.10 3.59 2.30
CA ARG A 159 -21.08 4.64 1.96
C ARG A 159 -22.16 4.77 3.05
N GLN A 160 -22.71 3.66 3.51
CA GLN A 160 -23.70 3.66 4.58
C GLN A 160 -23.15 4.18 5.92
N GLU A 161 -21.92 3.77 6.29
CA GLU A 161 -21.25 4.27 7.50
C GLU A 161 -21.08 5.79 7.46
N LEU A 162 -20.61 6.33 6.33
CA LEU A 162 -20.45 7.76 6.15
C LEU A 162 -21.78 8.51 6.23
N GLN A 163 -22.81 8.01 5.58
CA GLN A 163 -24.15 8.60 5.64
C GLN A 163 -24.72 8.61 7.07
N ASN A 164 -24.55 7.52 7.81
CA ASN A 164 -24.98 7.41 9.19
C ASN A 164 -24.21 8.38 10.11
N ARG A 165 -22.90 8.54 9.89
CA ARG A 165 -22.08 9.52 10.61
C ARG A 165 -22.56 10.95 10.33
N MET A 166 -22.86 11.28 9.08
CA MET A 166 -23.39 12.60 8.70
C MET A 166 -24.75 12.86 9.35
N LYS A 167 -25.68 11.89 9.33
CA LYS A 167 -26.99 12.00 9.99
C LYS A 167 -26.84 12.23 11.50
N ARG A 168 -25.94 11.51 12.18
CA ARG A 168 -25.67 11.69 13.62
C ARG A 168 -25.10 13.07 13.92
N ARG A 169 -24.17 13.59 13.08
CA ARG A 169 -23.62 14.94 13.24
C ARG A 169 -24.69 16.01 13.09
N ARG A 170 -25.56 15.91 12.07
CA ARG A 170 -26.67 16.83 11.86
C ARG A 170 -27.64 16.86 13.06
N LYS A 171 -28.02 15.69 13.58
CA LYS A 171 -28.90 15.59 14.76
C LYS A 171 -28.24 16.28 16.00
N ARG A 172 -26.96 16.03 16.24
CA ARG A 172 -26.24 16.68 17.36
C ARG A 172 -26.16 18.20 17.20
N SER A 173 -25.95 18.71 16.00
CA SER A 173 -25.93 20.14 15.71
C SER A 173 -27.30 20.77 15.95
N GLN A 174 -28.38 20.13 15.51
CA GLN A 174 -29.75 20.60 15.70
C GLN A 174 -30.16 20.64 17.19
N SER A 175 -29.82 19.59 17.97
CA SER A 175 -30.14 19.58 19.41
C SER A 175 -29.31 20.63 20.20
N ARG A 176 -28.09 20.94 19.79
CA ARG A 176 -27.28 22.02 20.38
C ARG A 176 -27.90 23.41 20.12
N ASN A 177 -28.39 23.64 18.89
CA ASN A 177 -29.03 24.90 18.53
C ASN A 177 -30.39 25.10 19.26
N GLN A 178 -31.15 24.03 19.46
CA GLN A 178 -32.44 24.09 20.22
C GLN A 178 -32.19 24.34 21.71
N GLY A 179 -31.14 23.73 22.30
CA GLY A 179 -30.77 23.99 23.71
C GLY A 179 -30.27 25.41 23.96
N SER A 180 -29.61 26.03 22.97
CA SER A 180 -29.13 27.40 23.07
C SER A 180 -30.25 28.46 22.94
N SER A 181 -31.35 28.10 22.26
CA SER A 181 -32.49 29.03 22.09
C SER A 181 -33.35 29.13 23.35
N HIS A 182 -33.39 28.10 24.20
CA HIS A 182 -34.14 28.11 25.45
C HIS A 182 -33.47 28.92 26.58
N LEU A 183 -32.17 29.13 26.51
CA LEU A 183 -31.41 29.90 27.50
C LEU A 183 -31.40 31.43 27.26
N ARG A 184 -31.93 31.89 26.12
CA ARG A 184 -32.00 33.34 25.78
C ARG A 184 -33.34 34.00 26.06
N LEU A 185 -34.29 33.29 26.66
CA LEU A 185 -35.63 33.81 26.95
C LEU A 185 -35.92 34.10 28.46
N LEU A 186 -34.85 34.11 29.27
CA LEU A 186 -34.92 34.35 30.71
C LEU A 186 -33.98 35.48 31.20
N ASP A 187 -33.75 36.53 30.40
CA ASP A 187 -33.18 37.80 30.83
C ASP A 187 -34.15 38.94 30.50
#